data_ba33486e3ab8c822cf4d970e289bf2b6
#
_entry.id   ba33486e3ab8c822cf4d970e289bf2b6
#
_cell.length_a   1.000
_cell.length_b   1.000
_cell.length_c   1.000
_cell.angle_alpha   90.00
_cell.angle_beta   90.00
_cell.angle_gamma   90.00
#
_symmetry.space_group_name_H-M   'P 1'
#
loop_
_entity.id
_entity.type
_entity.pdbx_description
1 polymer ?
#
loop_
_entity_poly.entity_id
_entity_poly.type
_entity_poly.pdbx_seq_one_letter_code
_entity_poly.pdbx_strand_id
1 'polypeptide(L)'
;IMGIALKLAGQKKIPEDSEIYLHGENIKRVLFGIDINVSELLLAQKLKCDCVIAHHPLGNNAVLNFYKIIDKLASIMIKNGIPEEKAWRSIESLKNSLKIANHSRNYTHIPSITKKIGMPLMNIHNPLDEIGRRIMQETVNNAKTEKVKDVVDALYTLPEFQKALTEIEIVIGSEEGDARKTVVAHGAGTNGGYDIAKTYFEYGFCVVYIHIGVADYLKLKNEKGNLIVSGHIASDSVGINPFIKALEKEGIEVIKISGVYC
;
A
#
# COMPACT_ATOMS: atom_id res chain seq x y z
N ILE A 1 16.69 4.90 -8.83
CA ILE A 1 15.87 4.26 -7.80
C ILE A 1 14.40 4.53 -8.08
N MET A 2 13.88 5.75 -7.89
CA MET A 2 12.46 6.09 -8.14
C MET A 2 11.99 5.64 -9.53
N GLY A 3 12.77 5.87 -10.59
CA GLY A 3 12.45 5.43 -11.95
C GLY A 3 12.27 3.91 -12.10
N ILE A 4 13.00 3.11 -11.33
CA ILE A 4 12.84 1.64 -11.29
C ILE A 4 11.46 1.27 -10.74
N ALA A 5 11.05 1.87 -9.61
CA ALA A 5 9.74 1.65 -9.01
C ALA A 5 8.61 2.04 -9.98
N LEU A 6 8.71 3.22 -10.60
CA LEU A 6 7.72 3.69 -11.58
C LEU A 6 7.59 2.74 -12.78
N LYS A 7 8.73 2.27 -13.31
CA LYS A 7 8.74 1.30 -14.43
C LYS A 7 8.05 -0.02 -14.04
N LEU A 8 8.36 -0.57 -12.89
CA LEU A 8 7.73 -1.81 -12.38
C LEU A 8 6.22 -1.63 -12.16
N ALA A 9 5.82 -0.47 -11.65
CA ALA A 9 4.42 -0.12 -11.44
C ALA A 9 3.67 0.25 -12.73
N GLY A 10 4.35 0.41 -13.86
CA GLY A 10 3.76 0.91 -15.12
C GLY A 10 3.33 2.37 -15.05
N GLN A 11 3.96 3.18 -14.20
CA GLN A 11 3.64 4.58 -13.98
C GLN A 11 4.65 5.49 -14.70
N LYS A 12 4.16 6.65 -15.21
CA LYS A 12 4.99 7.59 -15.98
C LYS A 12 5.50 8.77 -15.17
N LYS A 13 4.90 9.03 -13.99
CA LYS A 13 5.25 10.16 -13.10
C LYS A 13 5.18 9.70 -11.65
N ILE A 14 5.89 10.41 -10.79
CA ILE A 14 5.84 10.19 -9.34
C ILE A 14 4.41 10.55 -8.88
N PRO A 15 3.71 9.63 -8.20
CA PRO A 15 2.38 9.90 -7.67
C PRO A 15 2.43 10.81 -6.44
N GLU A 16 1.27 11.34 -6.08
CA GLU A 16 1.11 12.39 -5.08
C GLU A 16 1.53 12.00 -3.66
N ASP A 17 1.63 10.71 -3.37
CA ASP A 17 2.01 10.12 -2.08
C ASP A 17 3.46 9.64 -2.03
N SER A 18 4.24 9.94 -3.05
CA SER A 18 5.65 9.58 -3.13
C SER A 18 6.49 10.82 -3.42
N GLU A 19 7.68 10.92 -2.80
CA GLU A 19 8.51 12.12 -2.90
C GLU A 19 10.00 11.81 -2.70
N ILE A 20 10.86 12.62 -3.35
CA ILE A 20 12.29 12.67 -3.06
C ILE A 20 12.51 13.91 -2.18
N TYR A 21 12.76 13.70 -0.89
CA TYR A 21 12.94 14.78 0.11
C TYR A 21 14.31 15.42 0.05
N LEU A 22 15.32 14.61 -0.25
CA LEU A 22 16.71 15.04 -0.47
C LEU A 22 17.34 14.13 -1.53
N HIS A 23 17.85 14.72 -2.60
CA HIS A 23 18.54 14.00 -3.66
C HIS A 23 19.89 13.47 -3.20
N GLY A 24 20.31 12.32 -3.73
CA GLY A 24 21.62 11.74 -3.59
C GLY A 24 22.16 11.27 -4.94
N GLU A 25 23.47 11.17 -5.04
CA GLU A 25 24.16 10.70 -6.23
C GLU A 25 25.03 9.47 -5.92
N ASN A 26 25.33 8.67 -6.92
CA ASN A 26 26.21 7.48 -6.80
C ASN A 26 25.77 6.50 -5.70
N ILE A 27 24.46 6.30 -5.53
CA ILE A 27 23.88 5.47 -4.48
C ILE A 27 24.19 4.00 -4.77
N LYS A 28 24.90 3.34 -3.83
CA LYS A 28 25.28 1.92 -3.88
C LYS A 28 24.73 1.11 -2.72
N ARG A 29 24.42 1.76 -1.60
CA ARG A 29 23.87 1.11 -0.39
C ARG A 29 22.71 1.92 0.15
N VAL A 30 21.57 1.27 0.32
CA VAL A 30 20.36 1.90 0.84
C VAL A 30 19.85 1.19 2.09
N LEU A 31 19.30 1.96 3.02
CA LEU A 31 18.46 1.44 4.10
C LEU A 31 17.02 1.53 3.63
N PHE A 32 16.28 0.43 3.63
CA PHE A 32 14.89 0.40 3.22
C PHE A 32 13.99 -0.13 4.34
N GLY A 33 12.95 0.63 4.68
CA GLY A 33 11.93 0.25 5.66
C GLY A 33 10.53 0.72 5.27
N ILE A 34 9.51 0.07 5.83
CA ILE A 34 8.12 0.52 5.66
C ILE A 34 7.95 1.86 6.37
N ASP A 35 8.27 1.90 7.67
CA ASP A 35 8.25 3.11 8.47
C ASP A 35 9.67 3.59 8.77
N ILE A 36 9.94 4.85 8.50
CA ILE A 36 11.22 5.50 8.76
C ILE A 36 11.01 6.73 9.65
N ASN A 37 11.82 6.82 10.69
CA ASN A 37 11.84 7.95 11.58
C ASN A 37 13.28 8.49 11.73
N VAL A 38 13.54 9.37 12.69
CA VAL A 38 14.87 9.93 12.94
C VAL A 38 15.88 8.86 13.34
N SER A 39 15.46 7.86 14.12
CA SER A 39 16.30 6.72 14.53
C SER A 39 16.86 5.94 13.33
N GLU A 40 16.05 5.67 12.32
CA GLU A 40 16.44 4.95 11.11
C GLU A 40 17.38 5.80 10.23
N LEU A 41 17.18 7.13 10.18
CA LEU A 41 18.10 8.04 9.48
C LEU A 41 19.48 8.03 10.13
N LEU A 42 19.56 8.07 11.48
CA LEU A 42 20.83 7.99 12.22
C LEU A 42 21.48 6.60 12.10
N LEU A 43 20.66 5.54 12.10
CA LEU A 43 21.14 4.19 11.84
C LEU A 43 21.76 4.06 10.45
N ALA A 44 21.12 4.62 9.43
CA ALA A 44 21.62 4.64 8.06
C ALA A 44 23.01 5.30 7.96
N GLN A 45 23.21 6.43 8.65
CA GLN A 45 24.54 7.07 8.73
C GLN A 45 25.57 6.14 9.37
N LYS A 46 25.22 5.50 10.50
CA LYS A 46 26.11 4.57 11.21
C LYS A 46 26.48 3.36 10.34
N LEU A 47 25.52 2.88 9.53
CA LEU A 47 25.72 1.76 8.59
C LEU A 47 26.34 2.20 7.26
N LYS A 48 26.68 3.49 7.11
CA LYS A 48 27.27 4.08 5.90
C LYS A 48 26.41 3.86 4.66
N CYS A 49 25.09 4.02 4.81
CA CYS A 49 24.17 4.03 3.68
C CYS A 49 24.25 5.36 2.94
N ASP A 50 24.09 5.31 1.62
CA ASP A 50 24.10 6.47 0.74
C ASP A 50 22.72 7.14 0.65
N CYS A 51 21.66 6.39 0.98
CA CYS A 51 20.29 6.83 0.90
C CYS A 51 19.39 6.01 1.82
N VAL A 52 18.29 6.62 2.27
CA VAL A 52 17.19 5.93 2.96
C VAL A 52 15.95 5.95 2.07
N ILE A 53 15.27 4.81 2.00
CA ILE A 53 14.00 4.64 1.30
C ILE A 53 12.95 4.25 2.32
N ALA A 54 11.91 5.06 2.44
CA ALA A 54 10.70 4.72 3.17
C ALA A 54 9.63 4.21 2.21
N HIS A 55 8.80 3.28 2.65
CA HIS A 55 7.57 2.99 1.94
C HIS A 55 6.52 4.08 2.22
N HIS A 56 6.19 4.31 3.46
CA HIS A 56 5.18 5.30 3.84
C HIS A 56 5.63 6.76 3.65
N PRO A 57 4.69 7.67 3.33
CA PRO A 57 4.96 9.10 3.23
C PRO A 57 5.43 9.71 4.55
N LEU A 58 6.51 10.50 4.50
CA LEU A 58 7.18 11.04 5.68
C LEU A 58 6.92 12.53 5.93
N GLY A 59 6.42 13.26 4.92
CA GLY A 59 6.20 14.70 5.06
C GLY A 59 5.94 15.40 3.73
N ASN A 60 6.06 16.73 3.74
CA ASN A 60 5.90 17.62 2.60
C ASN A 60 4.66 17.30 1.73
N ASN A 61 4.83 17.32 0.41
CA ASN A 61 3.76 17.09 -0.55
C ASN A 61 3.22 15.65 -0.51
N ALA A 62 4.08 14.66 -0.25
CA ALA A 62 3.64 13.27 -0.18
C ALA A 62 2.58 13.03 0.90
N VAL A 63 2.69 13.73 2.04
CA VAL A 63 1.68 13.69 3.11
C VAL A 63 0.51 14.62 2.80
N LEU A 64 0.77 15.87 2.35
CA LEU A 64 -0.27 16.88 2.14
C LEU A 64 -1.17 16.57 0.94
N ASN A 65 -0.65 15.91 -0.10
CA ASN A 65 -1.38 15.55 -1.30
C ASN A 65 -1.89 14.09 -1.29
N PHE A 66 -1.64 13.34 -0.20
CA PHE A 66 -2.05 11.95 -0.07
C PHE A 66 -3.53 11.72 -0.42
N TYR A 67 -4.42 12.63 -0.03
CA TYR A 67 -5.85 12.53 -0.32
C TYR A 67 -6.17 12.42 -1.83
N LYS A 68 -5.27 12.90 -2.71
CA LYS A 68 -5.47 12.84 -4.17
C LYS A 68 -5.28 11.44 -4.73
N ILE A 69 -4.47 10.60 -4.04
CA ILE A 69 -4.23 9.23 -4.51
C ILE A 69 -5.49 8.36 -4.39
N ILE A 70 -6.45 8.75 -3.54
CA ILE A 70 -7.73 8.06 -3.34
C ILE A 70 -8.53 7.94 -4.64
N ASP A 71 -8.31 8.84 -5.60
CA ASP A 71 -8.95 8.81 -6.93
C ASP A 71 -8.63 7.50 -7.70
N LYS A 72 -7.53 6.83 -7.34
CA LYS A 72 -7.19 5.50 -7.90
C LYS A 72 -8.15 4.41 -7.46
N LEU A 73 -8.71 4.50 -6.24
CA LEU A 73 -9.74 3.54 -5.78
C LEU A 73 -10.98 3.65 -6.65
N ALA A 74 -11.47 4.88 -6.93
CA ALA A 74 -12.58 5.07 -7.87
C ALA A 74 -12.25 4.51 -9.26
N SER A 75 -11.04 4.74 -9.74
CA SER A 75 -10.59 4.21 -11.04
C SER A 75 -10.57 2.67 -11.07
N ILE A 76 -10.18 2.01 -9.97
CA ILE A 76 -10.24 0.55 -9.84
C ILE A 76 -11.70 0.08 -9.82
N MET A 77 -12.58 0.78 -9.12
CA MET A 77 -14.01 0.47 -9.07
C MET A 77 -14.66 0.54 -10.46
N ILE A 78 -14.39 1.61 -11.21
CA ILE A 78 -14.88 1.80 -12.59
C ILE A 78 -14.38 0.68 -13.51
N LYS A 79 -13.11 0.30 -13.43
CA LYS A 79 -12.53 -0.84 -14.19
C LYS A 79 -13.21 -2.16 -13.87
N ASN A 80 -13.76 -2.32 -12.67
CA ASN A 80 -14.52 -3.50 -12.24
C ASN A 80 -16.03 -3.38 -12.55
N GLY A 81 -16.46 -2.39 -13.34
CA GLY A 81 -17.83 -2.25 -13.81
C GLY A 81 -18.77 -1.53 -12.82
N ILE A 82 -18.25 -0.88 -11.79
CA ILE A 82 -19.05 -0.02 -10.92
C ILE A 82 -19.32 1.30 -11.67
N PRO A 83 -20.56 1.79 -11.73
CA PRO A 83 -20.89 3.05 -12.38
C PRO A 83 -20.05 4.22 -11.86
N GLU A 84 -19.58 5.06 -12.77
CA GLU A 84 -18.63 6.15 -12.48
C GLU A 84 -19.12 7.06 -11.34
N GLU A 85 -20.40 7.50 -11.38
CA GLU A 85 -20.98 8.34 -10.34
C GLU A 85 -20.91 7.67 -8.95
N LYS A 86 -21.22 6.37 -8.86
CA LYS A 86 -21.15 5.62 -7.60
C LYS A 86 -19.72 5.46 -7.10
N ALA A 87 -18.79 5.16 -8.00
CA ALA A 87 -17.37 5.02 -7.66
C ALA A 87 -16.81 6.33 -7.08
N TRP A 88 -17.07 7.46 -7.71
CA TRP A 88 -16.62 8.76 -7.20
C TRP A 88 -17.29 9.13 -5.87
N ARG A 89 -18.59 8.89 -5.72
CA ARG A 89 -19.31 9.16 -4.46
C ARG A 89 -18.73 8.33 -3.29
N SER A 90 -18.38 7.07 -3.52
CA SER A 90 -17.90 6.17 -2.46
C SER A 90 -16.55 6.57 -1.87
N ILE A 91 -15.74 7.35 -2.59
CA ILE A 91 -14.43 7.81 -2.10
C ILE A 91 -14.48 9.19 -1.42
N GLU A 92 -15.56 9.95 -1.55
CA GLU A 92 -15.64 11.36 -1.11
C GLU A 92 -15.39 11.52 0.39
N SER A 93 -16.04 10.71 1.22
CA SER A 93 -15.92 10.79 2.68
C SER A 93 -14.46 10.56 3.12
N LEU A 94 -13.83 9.51 2.61
CA LEU A 94 -12.43 9.20 2.88
C LEU A 94 -11.49 10.32 2.40
N LYS A 95 -11.68 10.77 1.16
CA LYS A 95 -10.87 11.83 0.56
C LYS A 95 -10.96 13.14 1.35
N ASN A 96 -12.16 13.53 1.77
CA ASN A 96 -12.39 14.74 2.55
C ASN A 96 -11.78 14.63 3.96
N SER A 97 -11.94 13.49 4.65
CA SER A 97 -11.35 13.27 5.97
C SER A 97 -9.83 13.34 5.94
N LEU A 98 -9.19 12.73 4.94
CA LEU A 98 -7.73 12.82 4.73
C LEU A 98 -7.27 14.25 4.45
N LYS A 99 -8.02 15.01 3.64
CA LYS A 99 -7.71 16.42 3.36
C LYS A 99 -7.81 17.28 4.62
N ILE A 100 -8.85 17.09 5.44
CA ILE A 100 -9.03 17.82 6.70
C ILE A 100 -7.93 17.47 7.69
N ALA A 101 -7.54 16.20 7.79
CA ALA A 101 -6.48 15.74 8.68
C ALA A 101 -5.12 16.42 8.42
N ASN A 102 -4.88 16.97 7.23
CA ASN A 102 -3.65 17.70 6.91
C ASN A 102 -3.41 18.91 7.82
N HIS A 103 -4.47 19.56 8.35
CA HIS A 103 -4.34 20.73 9.23
C HIS A 103 -3.66 20.42 10.58
N SER A 104 -3.69 19.16 11.03
CA SER A 104 -3.06 18.73 12.29
C SER A 104 -1.64 18.16 12.10
N ARG A 105 -1.14 18.02 10.87
CA ARG A 105 0.12 17.35 10.58
C ARG A 105 1.34 18.25 10.69
N ASN A 106 2.40 17.74 11.34
CA ASN A 106 3.74 18.32 11.21
C ASN A 106 4.45 17.74 9.99
N TYR A 107 4.13 18.28 8.82
CA TYR A 107 4.63 17.77 7.54
C TYR A 107 6.11 18.08 7.26
N THR A 108 6.76 18.91 8.08
CA THR A 108 8.19 19.23 7.91
C THR A 108 9.11 18.44 8.83
N HIS A 109 8.58 17.62 9.75
CA HIS A 109 9.38 16.94 10.78
C HIS A 109 10.56 16.16 10.18
N ILE A 110 10.33 15.06 9.50
CA ILE A 110 11.40 14.24 8.91
C ILE A 110 12.16 14.96 7.78
N PRO A 111 11.48 15.66 6.83
CA PRO A 111 12.20 16.39 5.78
C PRO A 111 13.18 17.46 6.29
N SER A 112 12.89 18.11 7.41
CA SER A 112 13.80 19.12 7.99
C SER A 112 15.05 18.48 8.61
N ILE A 113 14.88 17.35 9.28
CA ILE A 113 15.97 16.61 9.91
C ILE A 113 16.90 16.00 8.85
N THR A 114 16.33 15.36 7.83
CA THR A 114 17.12 14.74 6.76
C THR A 114 18.04 15.75 6.07
N LYS A 115 17.53 16.99 5.84
CA LYS A 115 18.34 18.10 5.29
C LYS A 115 19.48 18.51 6.22
N LYS A 116 19.25 18.52 7.55
CA LYS A 116 20.27 18.89 8.53
C LYS A 116 21.38 17.86 8.66
N ILE A 117 21.04 16.60 8.59
CA ILE A 117 22.03 15.50 8.67
C ILE A 117 22.63 15.13 7.30
N GLY A 118 22.12 15.70 6.20
CA GLY A 118 22.64 15.45 4.85
C GLY A 118 22.40 14.02 4.34
N MET A 119 21.39 13.29 4.85
CA MET A 119 21.06 11.94 4.43
C MET A 119 20.05 11.97 3.27
N PRO A 120 20.40 11.54 2.05
CA PRO A 120 19.44 11.38 0.95
C PRO A 120 18.27 10.51 1.36
N LEU A 121 17.06 10.98 1.04
CA LEU A 121 15.80 10.34 1.49
C LEU A 121 14.73 10.46 0.44
N MET A 122 14.00 9.38 0.22
CA MET A 122 12.77 9.34 -0.55
C MET A 122 11.75 8.41 0.10
N ASN A 123 10.47 8.61 -0.21
CA ASN A 123 9.49 7.57 -0.02
C ASN A 123 8.90 7.12 -1.36
N ILE A 124 8.54 5.84 -1.43
CA ILE A 124 7.93 5.22 -2.60
C ILE A 124 6.72 4.42 -2.12
N HIS A 125 5.54 5.01 -2.22
CA HIS A 125 4.32 4.42 -1.67
C HIS A 125 3.48 3.75 -2.76
N ASN A 126 2.61 4.50 -3.43
CA ASN A 126 1.70 3.96 -4.42
C ASN A 126 2.34 3.11 -5.54
N PRO A 127 3.56 3.39 -6.04
CA PRO A 127 4.16 2.49 -7.02
C PRO A 127 4.35 1.07 -6.48
N LEU A 128 4.76 0.92 -5.22
CA LEU A 128 4.96 -0.41 -4.61
C LEU A 128 3.63 -1.07 -4.27
N ASP A 129 2.66 -0.32 -3.75
CA ASP A 129 1.30 -0.80 -3.52
C ASP A 129 0.66 -1.35 -4.81
N GLU A 130 0.81 -0.65 -5.93
CA GLU A 130 0.26 -1.09 -7.21
C GLU A 130 0.93 -2.37 -7.73
N ILE A 131 2.23 -2.55 -7.48
CA ILE A 131 2.93 -3.81 -7.78
C ILE A 131 2.31 -4.94 -6.93
N GLY A 132 2.19 -4.72 -5.62
CA GLY A 132 1.60 -5.69 -4.69
C GLY A 132 0.16 -6.04 -5.04
N ARG A 133 -0.67 -5.01 -5.28
CA ARG A 133 -2.07 -5.19 -5.70
C ARG A 133 -2.20 -6.06 -6.94
N ARG A 134 -1.38 -5.81 -7.97
CA ARG A 134 -1.41 -6.61 -9.20
C ARG A 134 -1.04 -8.06 -8.95
N ILE A 135 0.03 -8.31 -8.20
CA ILE A 135 0.47 -9.66 -7.85
C ILE A 135 -0.64 -10.39 -7.09
N MET A 136 -1.18 -9.78 -6.05
CA MET A 136 -2.26 -10.37 -5.27
C MET A 136 -3.52 -10.64 -6.12
N GLN A 137 -3.92 -9.68 -6.96
CA GLN A 137 -5.08 -9.83 -7.84
C GLN A 137 -4.86 -10.94 -8.89
N GLU A 138 -3.69 -11.01 -9.50
CA GLU A 138 -3.32 -12.06 -10.44
C GLU A 138 -3.30 -13.45 -9.77
N THR A 139 -2.79 -13.53 -8.54
CA THR A 139 -2.79 -14.76 -7.73
C THR A 139 -4.21 -15.26 -7.51
N VAL A 140 -5.12 -14.40 -7.07
CA VAL A 140 -6.54 -14.73 -6.88
C VAL A 140 -7.21 -15.13 -8.19
N ASN A 141 -6.99 -14.37 -9.27
CA ASN A 141 -7.60 -14.65 -10.57
C ASN A 141 -7.14 -16.01 -11.15
N ASN A 142 -5.85 -16.33 -11.00
CA ASN A 142 -5.27 -17.58 -11.48
C ASN A 142 -5.78 -18.82 -10.72
N ALA A 143 -6.10 -18.65 -9.44
CA ALA A 143 -6.68 -19.70 -8.59
C ALA A 143 -8.15 -20.02 -8.95
N LYS A 144 -8.82 -19.17 -9.76
CA LYS A 144 -10.23 -19.33 -10.16
C LYS A 144 -11.14 -19.55 -8.93
N THR A 145 -11.02 -18.65 -7.96
CA THR A 145 -11.72 -18.73 -6.69
C THR A 145 -13.23 -18.68 -6.86
N GLU A 146 -13.95 -19.55 -6.16
CA GLU A 146 -15.42 -19.54 -6.09
C GLU A 146 -15.94 -19.12 -4.73
N LYS A 147 -15.20 -19.48 -3.67
CA LYS A 147 -15.53 -19.21 -2.26
C LYS A 147 -14.47 -18.33 -1.62
N VAL A 148 -14.86 -17.66 -0.53
CA VAL A 148 -13.96 -16.78 0.23
C VAL A 148 -12.71 -17.52 0.73
N LYS A 149 -12.85 -18.77 1.20
CA LYS A 149 -11.71 -19.60 1.61
C LYS A 149 -10.69 -19.83 0.47
N ASP A 150 -11.15 -19.97 -0.77
CA ASP A 150 -10.26 -20.18 -1.92
C ASP A 150 -9.39 -18.93 -2.16
N VAL A 151 -9.93 -17.73 -1.87
CA VAL A 151 -9.16 -16.47 -1.94
C VAL A 151 -8.08 -16.44 -0.86
N VAL A 152 -8.42 -16.84 0.35
CA VAL A 152 -7.46 -16.94 1.47
C VAL A 152 -6.34 -17.92 1.14
N ASP A 153 -6.69 -19.11 0.67
CA ASP A 153 -5.75 -20.17 0.25
C ASP A 153 -4.83 -19.68 -0.88
N ALA A 154 -5.41 -18.99 -1.87
CA ALA A 154 -4.65 -18.40 -2.97
C ALA A 154 -3.62 -17.37 -2.47
N LEU A 155 -4.01 -16.46 -1.58
CA LEU A 155 -3.10 -15.47 -1.01
C LEU A 155 -1.99 -16.13 -0.18
N TYR A 156 -2.27 -17.20 0.56
CA TYR A 156 -1.26 -17.94 1.30
C TYR A 156 -0.23 -18.68 0.41
N THR A 157 -0.42 -18.73 -0.91
CA THR A 157 0.64 -19.21 -1.82
C THR A 157 1.80 -18.21 -1.94
N LEU A 158 1.59 -16.93 -1.58
CA LEU A 158 2.62 -15.91 -1.57
C LEU A 158 3.48 -16.02 -0.30
N PRO A 159 4.83 -16.04 -0.42
CA PRO A 159 5.72 -16.27 0.71
C PRO A 159 5.65 -15.19 1.80
N GLU A 160 5.24 -13.98 1.45
CA GLU A 160 5.07 -12.87 2.37
C GLU A 160 3.98 -13.17 3.42
N PHE A 161 2.87 -13.76 2.99
CA PHE A 161 1.79 -14.17 3.92
C PHE A 161 2.16 -15.39 4.76
N GLN A 162 2.95 -16.33 4.21
CA GLN A 162 3.41 -17.49 4.96
C GLN A 162 4.37 -17.12 6.10
N LYS A 163 5.12 -16.03 5.95
CA LYS A 163 6.09 -15.53 6.93
C LYS A 163 5.52 -14.49 7.88
N ALA A 164 4.31 -13.99 7.61
CA ALA A 164 3.67 -12.95 8.40
C ALA A 164 3.37 -13.43 9.84
N LEU A 165 3.47 -12.51 10.79
CA LEU A 165 3.03 -12.74 12.17
C LEU A 165 1.51 -12.53 12.34
N THR A 166 0.85 -11.92 11.34
CA THR A 166 -0.61 -11.75 11.29
C THR A 166 -1.20 -12.77 10.33
N GLU A 167 -2.36 -13.30 10.67
CA GLU A 167 -3.12 -14.17 9.79
C GLU A 167 -3.96 -13.37 8.80
N ILE A 168 -4.35 -13.98 7.68
CA ILE A 168 -5.38 -13.45 6.79
C ILE A 168 -6.74 -13.76 7.43
N GLU A 169 -7.56 -12.73 7.66
CA GLU A 169 -8.83 -12.86 8.36
C GLU A 169 -10.03 -12.56 7.46
N ILE A 170 -11.07 -13.38 7.57
CA ILE A 170 -12.40 -13.10 7.00
C ILE A 170 -13.17 -12.28 8.05
N VAL A 171 -13.14 -10.95 7.91
CA VAL A 171 -13.74 -10.06 8.92
C VAL A 171 -15.22 -9.81 8.71
N ILE A 172 -15.73 -10.00 7.48
CA ILE A 172 -17.16 -9.94 7.13
C ILE A 172 -17.49 -11.13 6.23
N GLY A 173 -18.62 -11.77 6.43
CA GLY A 173 -19.06 -12.93 5.66
C GLY A 173 -18.60 -14.25 6.27
N SER A 174 -18.35 -15.24 5.43
CA SER A 174 -17.92 -16.59 5.84
C SER A 174 -17.04 -17.26 4.78
N GLU A 175 -16.35 -18.33 5.16
CA GLU A 175 -15.51 -19.14 4.26
C GLU A 175 -16.27 -19.63 3.02
N GLU A 176 -17.54 -19.95 3.16
CA GLU A 176 -18.41 -20.47 2.09
C GLU A 176 -19.06 -19.34 1.24
N GLY A 177 -18.78 -18.05 1.57
CA GLY A 177 -19.29 -16.91 0.83
C GLY A 177 -18.86 -16.91 -0.64
N ASP A 178 -19.66 -16.32 -1.54
CA ASP A 178 -19.34 -16.20 -2.96
C ASP A 178 -18.16 -15.26 -3.19
N ALA A 179 -17.12 -15.72 -3.88
CA ALA A 179 -15.93 -14.97 -4.22
C ALA A 179 -15.54 -15.06 -5.71
N ARG A 180 -16.49 -15.47 -6.58
CA ARG A 180 -16.28 -15.50 -8.04
C ARG A 180 -15.95 -14.13 -8.63
N LYS A 181 -16.35 -13.07 -7.96
CA LYS A 181 -15.92 -11.69 -8.23
C LYS A 181 -15.12 -11.19 -7.05
N THR A 182 -13.81 -11.25 -7.12
CA THR A 182 -12.94 -10.76 -6.04
C THR A 182 -12.12 -9.57 -6.52
N VAL A 183 -12.03 -8.54 -5.68
CA VAL A 183 -11.19 -7.35 -5.90
C VAL A 183 -10.20 -7.17 -4.76
N VAL A 184 -8.92 -7.02 -5.11
CA VAL A 184 -7.90 -6.53 -4.20
C VAL A 184 -7.90 -5.01 -4.26
N ALA A 185 -8.52 -4.38 -3.25
CA ALA A 185 -8.66 -2.93 -3.14
C ALA A 185 -7.49 -2.31 -2.34
N HIS A 186 -6.27 -2.61 -2.79
CA HIS A 186 -5.00 -2.05 -2.35
C HIS A 186 -4.43 -1.18 -3.48
N GLY A 187 -3.49 -0.29 -3.22
CA GLY A 187 -2.86 0.50 -4.28
C GLY A 187 -3.23 1.98 -4.27
N ALA A 188 -3.94 2.42 -3.22
CA ALA A 188 -4.10 3.84 -2.91
C ALA A 188 -3.47 4.20 -1.55
N GLY A 189 -2.65 3.30 -0.99
CA GLY A 189 -1.92 3.51 0.25
C GLY A 189 -2.80 3.73 1.47
N THR A 190 -4.01 3.19 1.46
CA THR A 190 -4.95 3.24 2.59
C THR A 190 -5.94 2.09 2.50
N ASN A 191 -6.60 1.79 3.61
CA ASN A 191 -7.80 0.97 3.56
C ASN A 191 -8.89 1.73 2.80
N GLY A 192 -9.71 1.02 2.05
CA GLY A 192 -10.79 1.65 1.30
C GLY A 192 -11.90 2.26 2.17
N GLY A 193 -11.97 1.90 3.47
CA GLY A 193 -13.02 2.32 4.38
C GLY A 193 -14.39 1.69 4.11
N TYR A 194 -15.41 2.18 4.84
CA TYR A 194 -16.76 1.65 4.81
C TYR A 194 -17.45 1.81 3.45
N ASP A 195 -17.49 3.04 2.91
CA ASP A 195 -18.30 3.35 1.73
C ASP A 195 -17.83 2.58 0.48
N ILE A 196 -16.51 2.38 0.33
CA ILE A 196 -15.93 1.65 -0.78
C ILE A 196 -16.25 0.16 -0.69
N ALA A 197 -16.06 -0.47 0.49
CA ALA A 197 -16.38 -1.88 0.69
C ALA A 197 -17.87 -2.14 0.48
N LYS A 198 -18.76 -1.30 1.06
CA LYS A 198 -20.19 -1.39 0.88
C LYS A 198 -20.60 -1.29 -0.59
N THR A 199 -20.02 -0.35 -1.32
CA THR A 199 -20.29 -0.23 -2.76
C THR A 199 -19.88 -1.49 -3.51
N TYR A 200 -18.73 -2.08 -3.23
CA TYR A 200 -18.34 -3.37 -3.83
C TYR A 200 -19.30 -4.50 -3.47
N PHE A 201 -19.78 -4.57 -2.23
CA PHE A 201 -20.78 -5.57 -1.81
C PHE A 201 -22.08 -5.47 -2.58
N GLU A 202 -22.57 -4.23 -2.84
CA GLU A 202 -23.78 -3.99 -3.66
C GLU A 202 -23.64 -4.54 -5.08
N TYR A 203 -22.42 -4.69 -5.60
CA TYR A 203 -22.12 -5.25 -6.92
C TYR A 203 -21.66 -6.71 -6.87
N GLY A 204 -21.76 -7.36 -5.71
CA GLY A 204 -21.50 -8.79 -5.52
C GLY A 204 -20.01 -9.14 -5.51
N PHE A 205 -19.14 -8.21 -5.09
CA PHE A 205 -17.72 -8.48 -4.94
C PHE A 205 -17.38 -8.99 -3.54
N CYS A 206 -16.48 -9.98 -3.46
CA CYS A 206 -15.64 -10.22 -2.32
C CYS A 206 -14.48 -9.21 -2.35
N VAL A 207 -14.22 -8.53 -1.24
CA VAL A 207 -13.22 -7.47 -1.16
C VAL A 207 -12.04 -7.94 -0.33
N VAL A 208 -10.82 -7.69 -0.82
CA VAL A 208 -9.59 -7.87 -0.06
C VAL A 208 -9.02 -6.50 0.27
N TYR A 209 -8.93 -6.18 1.57
CA TYR A 209 -8.21 -5.04 2.12
C TYR A 209 -6.92 -5.51 2.78
N ILE A 210 -5.90 -4.65 2.86
CA ILE A 210 -4.68 -4.96 3.59
C ILE A 210 -4.83 -4.74 5.10
N HIS A 211 -5.67 -3.80 5.50
CA HIS A 211 -6.11 -3.54 6.88
C HIS A 211 -7.43 -2.80 6.89
N ILE A 212 -8.09 -2.70 8.04
CA ILE A 212 -9.32 -1.95 8.23
C ILE A 212 -9.30 -1.20 9.57
N GLY A 213 -9.81 0.03 9.58
CA GLY A 213 -10.02 0.79 10.81
C GLY A 213 -11.21 0.24 11.62
N VAL A 214 -11.10 0.25 12.94
CA VAL A 214 -12.16 -0.25 13.84
C VAL A 214 -13.52 0.40 13.58
N ALA A 215 -13.54 1.72 13.33
CA ALA A 215 -14.79 2.46 13.05
C ALA A 215 -15.48 1.96 11.76
N ASP A 216 -14.72 1.67 10.71
CA ASP A 216 -15.24 1.14 9.46
C ASP A 216 -15.71 -0.31 9.60
N TYR A 217 -14.92 -1.14 10.32
CA TYR A 217 -15.32 -2.51 10.67
C TYR A 217 -16.67 -2.53 11.41
N LEU A 218 -16.84 -1.69 12.44
CA LEU A 218 -18.08 -1.62 13.21
C LEU A 218 -19.30 -1.23 12.38
N LYS A 219 -19.13 -0.41 11.34
CA LYS A 219 -20.18 -0.09 10.38
C LYS A 219 -20.47 -1.26 9.43
N LEU A 220 -19.39 -1.93 8.94
CA LEU A 220 -19.51 -3.01 7.96
C LEU A 220 -20.05 -4.31 8.55
N LYS A 221 -19.85 -4.60 9.84
CA LYS A 221 -20.22 -5.88 10.47
C LYS A 221 -21.71 -6.29 10.31
N ASN A 222 -22.58 -5.34 10.00
CA ASN A 222 -24.01 -5.59 9.77
C ASN A 222 -24.39 -5.55 8.28
N GLU A 223 -23.44 -5.28 7.39
CA GLU A 223 -23.66 -5.29 5.94
C GLU A 223 -23.56 -6.72 5.38
N LYS A 224 -24.27 -6.96 4.28
CA LYS A 224 -24.19 -8.23 3.56
C LYS A 224 -23.08 -8.16 2.52
N GLY A 225 -22.02 -8.97 2.70
CA GLY A 225 -20.89 -9.02 1.79
C GLY A 225 -19.78 -9.89 2.33
N ASN A 226 -18.64 -9.93 1.65
CA ASN A 226 -17.46 -10.66 2.06
C ASN A 226 -16.24 -9.71 2.05
N LEU A 227 -15.56 -9.58 3.20
CA LEU A 227 -14.36 -8.80 3.37
C LEU A 227 -13.27 -9.64 4.01
N ILE A 228 -12.16 -9.74 3.31
CA ILE A 228 -10.92 -10.34 3.77
C ILE A 228 -9.95 -9.21 4.14
N VAL A 229 -9.23 -9.35 5.25
CA VAL A 229 -8.10 -8.49 5.63
C VAL A 229 -6.83 -9.31 5.59
N SER A 230 -5.92 -8.96 4.68
CA SER A 230 -4.73 -9.77 4.39
C SER A 230 -3.52 -9.47 5.28
N GLY A 231 -3.54 -8.35 6.01
CA GLY A 231 -2.42 -7.90 6.84
C GLY A 231 -1.52 -6.89 6.11
N HIS A 232 -1.22 -5.78 6.81
CA HIS A 232 -0.56 -4.60 6.24
C HIS A 232 0.86 -4.92 5.76
N ILE A 233 1.75 -5.29 6.70
CA ILE A 233 3.18 -5.51 6.44
C ILE A 233 3.41 -6.58 5.36
N ALA A 234 2.66 -7.68 5.40
CA ALA A 234 2.77 -8.76 4.41
C ALA A 234 2.36 -8.27 3.02
N SER A 235 1.24 -7.57 2.93
CA SER A 235 0.71 -7.04 1.67
C SER A 235 1.63 -6.01 1.02
N ASP A 236 2.20 -5.09 1.81
CA ASP A 236 3.20 -4.13 1.32
C ASP A 236 4.45 -4.86 0.82
N SER A 237 4.89 -5.90 1.56
CA SER A 237 6.07 -6.68 1.19
C SER A 237 5.91 -7.41 -0.15
N VAL A 238 4.69 -7.80 -0.54
CA VAL A 238 4.41 -8.37 -1.88
C VAL A 238 4.82 -7.40 -2.99
N GLY A 239 4.63 -6.10 -2.79
CA GLY A 239 5.05 -5.07 -3.76
C GLY A 239 6.50 -4.61 -3.58
N ILE A 240 6.98 -4.58 -2.35
CA ILE A 240 8.34 -4.13 -1.99
C ILE A 240 9.41 -5.13 -2.49
N ASN A 241 9.20 -6.44 -2.32
CA ASN A 241 10.21 -7.45 -2.64
C ASN A 241 10.62 -7.48 -4.12
N PRO A 242 9.73 -7.38 -5.12
CA PRO A 242 10.13 -7.24 -6.53
C PRO A 242 10.97 -5.99 -6.80
N PHE A 243 10.67 -4.89 -6.12
CA PHE A 243 11.44 -3.65 -6.24
C PHE A 243 12.84 -3.80 -5.64
N ILE A 244 12.98 -4.41 -4.46
CA ILE A 244 14.28 -4.71 -3.85
C ILE A 244 15.13 -5.57 -4.78
N LYS A 245 14.56 -6.66 -5.31
CA LYS A 245 15.24 -7.53 -6.29
C LYS A 245 15.70 -6.75 -7.53
N ALA A 246 14.94 -5.74 -7.96
CA ALA A 246 15.34 -4.88 -9.07
C ALA A 246 16.50 -3.94 -8.71
N LEU A 247 16.53 -3.39 -7.48
CA LEU A 247 17.66 -2.60 -6.98
C LEU A 247 18.94 -3.44 -6.88
N GLU A 248 18.84 -4.65 -6.34
CA GLU A 248 19.98 -5.59 -6.21
C GLU A 248 20.55 -5.98 -7.58
N LYS A 249 19.71 -6.14 -8.62
CA LYS A 249 20.15 -6.37 -10.01
C LYS A 249 20.91 -5.19 -10.61
N GLU A 250 20.62 -3.98 -10.17
CA GLU A 250 21.38 -2.76 -10.55
C GLU A 250 22.64 -2.55 -9.70
N GLY A 251 23.00 -3.51 -8.85
CA GLY A 251 24.19 -3.45 -8.00
C GLY A 251 24.03 -2.58 -6.75
N ILE A 252 22.80 -2.30 -6.33
CA ILE A 252 22.52 -1.54 -5.11
C ILE A 252 22.30 -2.53 -3.96
N GLU A 253 23.11 -2.43 -2.92
CA GLU A 253 22.94 -3.19 -1.68
C GLU A 253 21.76 -2.63 -0.89
N VAL A 254 20.83 -3.50 -0.44
CA VAL A 254 19.64 -3.09 0.33
C VAL A 254 19.67 -3.68 1.73
N ILE A 255 19.80 -2.81 2.73
CA ILE A 255 19.63 -3.17 4.15
C ILE A 255 18.15 -3.00 4.48
N LYS A 256 17.50 -4.11 4.81
CA LYS A 256 16.06 -4.19 5.08
C LYS A 256 15.80 -4.04 6.58
N ILE A 257 14.84 -3.18 6.92
CA ILE A 257 14.41 -2.94 8.32
C ILE A 257 12.90 -2.64 8.38
N SER A 258 12.37 -2.41 9.56
CA SER A 258 11.03 -1.83 9.79
C SER A 258 9.94 -2.52 8.97
N GLY A 259 9.78 -3.83 9.20
CA GLY A 259 8.65 -4.61 8.68
C GLY A 259 8.84 -5.17 7.27
N VAL A 260 9.95 -4.92 6.58
CA VAL A 260 10.18 -5.53 5.25
C VAL A 260 10.50 -7.01 5.39
N TYR A 261 9.56 -7.89 5.01
CA TYR A 261 9.76 -9.34 4.96
C TYR A 261 10.55 -9.74 3.69
N CYS A 262 11.39 -10.78 3.86
CA CYS A 262 12.21 -11.35 2.79
C CYS A 262 11.87 -12.82 2.55
#